data_489dd73a7dc3d64b6b601c156935c5fd
#
_entry.id   489dd73a7dc3d64b6b601c156935c5fd
#
_cell.length_a   1.000
_cell.length_b   1.000
_cell.length_c   1.000
_cell.angle_alpha   90.00
_cell.angle_beta   90.00
_cell.angle_gamma   90.00
#
_symmetry.space_group_name_H-M   'P 1'
#
loop_
_entity.id
_entity.type
_entity.pdbx_description
1 polymer ?
#
loop_
_entity_poly.entity_id
_entity_poly.type
_entity_poly.pdbx_seq_one_letter_code
_entity_poly.pdbx_strand_id
1 'polypeptide(L)'
;MSEKEQKQKGFERKTNKFMKVVRKFLASKNGGEVAPEWECSLLLLETYYSQFIRLNDEIEGLDSLVEAGRYGMQPSPLLKARDATAVRLESLMKALGLTLKAALTMEIAEPIQEESPLESFVKGKVEKRDRR
;
A
#
# COMPACT_ATOMS: atom_id res chain seq x y z
N MET A 1 3.51 -8.79 28.07
CA MET A 1 2.66 -8.80 26.88
C MET A 1 2.68 -10.15 26.21
N SER A 2 1.52 -10.62 25.76
CA SER A 2 1.45 -11.82 24.98
C SER A 2 2.06 -11.60 23.60
N GLU A 3 2.49 -12.69 22.97
CA GLU A 3 3.04 -12.66 21.61
C GLU A 3 2.04 -12.06 20.61
N LYS A 4 0.75 -12.38 20.79
CA LYS A 4 -0.34 -11.86 19.97
C LYS A 4 -0.47 -10.32 20.10
N GLU A 5 -0.32 -9.80 21.31
CA GLU A 5 -0.37 -8.35 21.56
C GLU A 5 0.82 -7.64 20.93
N GLN A 6 2.00 -8.25 20.97
CA GLN A 6 3.20 -7.71 20.35
C GLN A 6 3.05 -7.63 18.81
N LYS A 7 2.49 -8.68 18.21
CA LYS A 7 2.19 -8.68 16.77
C LYS A 7 1.18 -7.62 16.39
N GLN A 8 0.13 -7.46 17.19
CA GLN A 8 -0.90 -6.44 16.98
C GLN A 8 -0.30 -5.04 16.99
N LYS A 9 0.54 -4.74 17.97
CA LYS A 9 1.24 -3.45 18.04
C LYS A 9 2.18 -3.23 16.85
N GLY A 10 2.83 -4.29 16.39
CA GLY A 10 3.68 -4.25 15.20
C GLY A 10 2.90 -3.87 13.95
N PHE A 11 1.73 -4.46 13.76
CA PHE A 11 0.85 -4.14 12.62
C PHE A 11 0.34 -2.71 12.70
N GLU A 12 -0.09 -2.26 13.88
CA GLU A 12 -0.54 -0.88 14.08
C GLU A 12 0.58 0.12 13.78
N ARG A 13 1.78 -0.17 14.21
CA ARG A 13 2.95 0.68 13.96
C ARG A 13 3.26 0.80 12.47
N LYS A 14 3.24 -0.30 11.74
CA LYS A 14 3.45 -0.33 10.29
C LYS A 14 2.35 0.45 9.56
N THR A 15 1.11 0.24 9.96
CA THR A 15 -0.04 0.92 9.37
C THR A 15 0.03 2.42 9.61
N ASN A 16 0.35 2.84 10.83
CA ASN A 16 0.48 4.26 11.17
C ASN A 16 1.61 4.93 10.38
N LYS A 17 2.72 4.23 10.23
CA LYS A 17 3.86 4.72 9.44
C LYS A 17 3.48 4.90 7.97
N PHE A 18 2.79 3.92 7.40
CA PHE A 18 2.30 3.98 6.03
C PHE A 18 1.33 5.16 5.83
N MET A 19 0.34 5.29 6.71
CA MET A 19 -0.65 6.36 6.63
C MET A 19 -0.01 7.74 6.80
N LYS A 20 1.00 7.86 7.65
CA LYS A 20 1.73 9.10 7.82
C LYS A 20 2.41 9.55 6.53
N VAL A 21 3.06 8.62 5.84
CA VAL A 21 3.71 8.90 4.55
C VAL A 21 2.68 9.29 3.50
N VAL A 22 1.56 8.55 3.42
CA VAL A 22 0.48 8.83 2.49
C VAL A 22 -0.13 10.22 2.71
N ARG A 23 -0.44 10.55 3.96
CA ARG A 23 -1.02 11.86 4.32
C ARG A 23 -0.05 12.99 3.98
N LYS A 24 1.22 12.81 4.25
CA LYS A 24 2.24 13.80 3.93
C LYS A 24 2.32 14.04 2.42
N PHE A 25 2.30 12.97 1.63
CA PHE A 25 2.31 13.06 0.17
C PHE A 25 1.07 13.81 -0.35
N LEU A 26 -0.11 13.43 0.11
CA LEU A 26 -1.35 14.06 -0.33
C LEU A 26 -1.44 15.53 0.11
N ALA A 27 -0.98 15.86 1.30
CA ALA A 27 -0.92 17.22 1.78
C ALA A 27 -0.01 18.09 0.90
N SER A 28 1.12 17.55 0.46
CA SER A 28 2.04 18.27 -0.43
C SER A 28 1.41 18.61 -1.78
N LYS A 29 0.43 17.81 -2.22
CA LYS A 29 -0.30 18.05 -3.47
C LYS A 29 -1.46 19.02 -3.31
N ASN A 30 -1.87 19.34 -2.09
CA ASN A 30 -3.03 20.17 -1.78
C ASN A 30 -2.69 21.35 -0.86
N GLY A 31 -1.54 21.97 -1.10
CA GLY A 31 -1.17 23.20 -0.38
C GLY A 31 -0.85 23.02 1.10
N GLY A 32 -0.44 21.84 1.52
CA GLY A 32 -0.05 21.56 2.91
C GLY A 32 -1.10 20.88 3.76
N GLU A 33 -2.29 20.66 3.23
CA GLU A 33 -3.40 20.04 3.96
C GLU A 33 -4.02 18.90 3.15
N VAL A 34 -4.50 17.86 3.84
CA VAL A 34 -5.26 16.78 3.21
C VAL A 34 -6.68 17.28 2.93
N ALA A 35 -7.14 17.13 1.69
CA ALA A 35 -8.49 17.53 1.33
C ALA A 35 -9.53 16.72 2.12
N PRO A 36 -10.58 17.38 2.69
CA PRO A 36 -11.59 16.66 3.47
C PRO A 36 -12.30 15.54 2.71
N GLU A 37 -12.49 15.68 1.41
CA GLU A 37 -13.12 14.67 0.57
C GLU A 37 -12.29 13.38 0.44
N TRP A 38 -11.01 13.42 0.80
CA TRP A 38 -10.12 12.25 0.77
C TRP A 38 -10.15 11.41 2.05
N GLU A 39 -10.75 11.94 3.12
CA GLU A 39 -10.73 11.25 4.44
C GLU A 39 -11.38 9.87 4.40
N CYS A 40 -12.50 9.73 3.68
CA CYS A 40 -13.15 8.42 3.55
C CYS A 40 -12.26 7.42 2.79
N SER A 41 -11.64 7.86 1.71
CA SER A 41 -10.71 7.02 0.94
C SER A 41 -9.48 6.65 1.75
N LEU A 42 -8.98 7.55 2.59
CA LEU A 42 -7.86 7.28 3.48
C LEU A 42 -8.21 6.26 4.54
N LEU A 43 -9.43 6.31 5.08
CA LEU A 43 -9.90 5.32 6.03
C LEU A 43 -9.96 3.92 5.39
N LEU A 44 -10.48 3.83 4.17
CA LEU A 44 -10.50 2.57 3.42
C LEU A 44 -9.08 2.08 3.11
N LEU A 45 -8.20 2.97 2.73
CA LEU A 45 -6.79 2.64 2.45
C LEU A 45 -6.11 2.05 3.68
N GLU A 46 -6.30 2.68 4.85
CA GLU A 46 -5.78 2.19 6.11
C GLU A 46 -6.29 0.79 6.42
N THR A 47 -7.60 0.56 6.27
CA THR A 47 -8.23 -0.72 6.52
C THR A 47 -7.65 -1.81 5.60
N TYR A 48 -7.55 -1.55 4.30
CA TYR A 48 -7.03 -2.54 3.35
C TYR A 48 -5.54 -2.79 3.56
N TYR A 49 -4.76 -1.76 3.87
CA TYR A 49 -3.34 -1.94 4.16
C TYR A 49 -3.14 -2.80 5.41
N SER A 50 -3.88 -2.52 6.47
CA SER A 50 -3.83 -3.31 7.70
C SER A 50 -4.21 -4.78 7.44
N GLN A 51 -5.27 -5.02 6.68
CA GLN A 51 -5.67 -6.38 6.30
C GLN A 51 -4.60 -7.08 5.48
N PHE A 52 -4.00 -6.37 4.54
CA PHE A 52 -2.96 -6.92 3.67
C PHE A 52 -1.75 -7.40 4.45
N ILE A 53 -1.21 -6.58 5.36
CA ILE A 53 -0.03 -6.96 6.13
C ILE A 53 -0.32 -8.11 7.11
N ARG A 54 -1.54 -8.17 7.66
CA ARG A 54 -1.96 -9.26 8.54
C ARG A 54 -2.09 -10.57 7.77
N LEU A 55 -2.68 -10.53 6.58
CA LEU A 55 -2.82 -11.71 5.71
C LEU A 55 -1.45 -12.22 5.27
N ASN A 56 -0.53 -11.33 4.92
CA ASN A 56 0.84 -11.74 4.59
C ASN A 56 1.53 -12.43 5.75
N ASP A 57 1.36 -11.93 6.98
CA ASP A 57 1.94 -12.54 8.17
C ASP A 57 1.38 -13.95 8.39
N GLU A 58 0.05 -14.12 8.24
CA GLU A 58 -0.58 -15.42 8.37
C GLU A 58 -0.10 -16.41 7.29
N ILE A 59 0.05 -15.94 6.06
CA ILE A 59 0.54 -16.75 4.94
C ILE A 59 1.99 -17.21 5.18
N GLU A 60 2.84 -16.30 5.67
CA GLU A 60 4.22 -16.64 6.00
C GLU A 60 4.32 -17.69 7.11
N GLY A 61 3.32 -17.71 8.01
CA GLY A 61 3.26 -18.70 9.09
C GLY A 61 2.69 -20.06 8.69
N LEU A 62 2.23 -20.22 7.43
CA LEU A 62 1.68 -21.50 6.98
C LEU A 62 2.79 -22.50 6.66
N ASP A 63 2.59 -23.76 7.08
CA ASP A 63 3.48 -24.85 6.73
C ASP A 63 3.36 -25.24 5.24
N SER A 64 2.17 -25.02 4.66
CA SER A 64 1.90 -25.32 3.26
C SER A 64 0.93 -24.30 2.69
N LEU A 65 1.14 -23.92 1.42
CA LEU A 65 0.24 -23.01 0.71
C LEU A 65 -1.00 -23.70 0.16
N VAL A 66 -1.08 -25.02 0.30
CA VAL A 66 -2.24 -25.81 -0.11
C VAL A 66 -2.83 -26.52 1.10
N GLU A 67 -4.11 -26.77 1.05
CA GLU A 67 -4.83 -27.47 2.12
C GLU A 67 -5.83 -28.46 1.55
N ALA A 68 -6.27 -29.43 2.36
CA ALA A 68 -7.26 -30.40 1.95
C ALA A 68 -8.61 -29.74 1.77
N GLY A 69 -9.18 -29.87 0.59
CA GLY A 69 -10.50 -29.35 0.27
C GLY A 69 -11.46 -30.44 -0.11
N ARG A 70 -12.69 -30.05 -0.47
CA ARG A 70 -13.75 -30.99 -0.85
C ARG A 70 -13.41 -31.87 -2.04
N TYR A 71 -12.62 -31.34 -2.98
CA TYR A 71 -12.24 -32.01 -4.23
C TYR A 71 -10.73 -32.28 -4.35
N GLY A 72 -10.05 -32.42 -3.19
CA GLY A 72 -8.62 -32.65 -3.15
C GLY A 72 -7.86 -31.46 -2.58
N MET A 73 -6.57 -31.38 -2.86
CA MET A 73 -5.74 -30.27 -2.36
C MET A 73 -6.07 -28.98 -3.10
N GLN A 74 -6.26 -27.93 -2.36
CA GLN A 74 -6.62 -26.60 -2.86
C GLN A 74 -5.68 -25.54 -2.30
N PRO A 75 -5.46 -24.42 -3.01
CA PRO A 75 -4.72 -23.30 -2.44
C PRO A 75 -5.41 -22.79 -1.18
N SER A 76 -4.62 -22.35 -0.19
CA SER A 76 -5.16 -21.78 1.04
C SER A 76 -6.09 -20.60 0.73
N PRO A 77 -7.26 -20.49 1.40
CA PRO A 77 -8.15 -19.34 1.24
C PRO A 77 -7.47 -18.01 1.57
N LEU A 78 -6.41 -18.03 2.38
CA LEU A 78 -5.66 -16.82 2.74
C LEU A 78 -5.00 -16.18 1.52
N LEU A 79 -4.54 -16.99 0.55
CA LEU A 79 -3.93 -16.49 -0.68
C LEU A 79 -4.93 -15.69 -1.50
N LYS A 80 -6.14 -16.21 -1.65
CA LYS A 80 -7.21 -15.54 -2.39
C LYS A 80 -7.64 -14.24 -1.69
N ALA A 81 -7.76 -14.29 -0.36
CA ALA A 81 -8.11 -13.12 0.44
C ALA A 81 -7.05 -12.03 0.31
N ARG A 82 -5.76 -12.41 0.40
CA ARG A 82 -4.66 -11.46 0.22
C ARG A 82 -4.68 -10.81 -1.15
N ASP A 83 -4.85 -11.61 -2.20
CA ASP A 83 -4.85 -11.10 -3.57
C ASP A 83 -6.03 -10.16 -3.81
N ALA A 84 -7.21 -10.46 -3.29
CA ALA A 84 -8.38 -9.58 -3.37
C ALA A 84 -8.13 -8.26 -2.64
N THR A 85 -7.54 -8.31 -1.46
CA THR A 85 -7.19 -7.12 -0.67
C THR A 85 -6.13 -6.28 -1.40
N ALA A 86 -5.14 -6.94 -2.00
CA ALA A 86 -4.09 -6.27 -2.76
C ALA A 86 -4.66 -5.48 -3.95
N VAL A 87 -5.62 -6.07 -4.67
CA VAL A 87 -6.28 -5.41 -5.81
C VAL A 87 -7.04 -4.15 -5.34
N ARG A 88 -7.76 -4.25 -4.23
CA ARG A 88 -8.51 -3.11 -3.67
C ARG A 88 -7.56 -2.01 -3.19
N LEU A 89 -6.48 -2.41 -2.51
CA LEU A 89 -5.46 -1.48 -2.03
C LEU A 89 -4.81 -0.74 -3.20
N GLU A 90 -4.41 -1.47 -4.24
CA GLU A 90 -3.80 -0.90 -5.44
C GLU A 90 -4.75 0.06 -6.15
N SER A 91 -6.04 -0.30 -6.26
CA SER A 91 -7.05 0.57 -6.87
C SER A 91 -7.20 1.89 -6.14
N LEU A 92 -7.22 1.86 -4.80
CA LEU A 92 -7.27 3.08 -3.99
C LEU A 92 -6.00 3.91 -4.13
N MET A 93 -4.84 3.26 -4.15
CA MET A 93 -3.58 3.97 -4.35
C MET A 93 -3.54 4.68 -5.68
N LYS A 94 -4.03 4.04 -6.75
CA LYS A 94 -4.15 4.67 -8.08
C LYS A 94 -5.09 5.86 -8.03
N ALA A 95 -6.25 5.71 -7.40
CA ALA A 95 -7.24 6.78 -7.30
C ALA A 95 -6.69 7.99 -6.55
N LEU A 96 -5.82 7.77 -5.56
CA LEU A 96 -5.20 8.84 -4.78
C LEU A 96 -3.89 9.36 -5.39
N GLY A 97 -3.47 8.81 -6.54
CA GLY A 97 -2.24 9.25 -7.19
C GLY A 97 -0.97 8.77 -6.52
N LEU A 98 -1.04 7.69 -5.75
CA LEU A 98 0.10 7.16 -4.99
C LEU A 98 0.98 6.22 -5.80
N THR A 99 0.50 5.71 -6.93
CA THR A 99 1.31 4.89 -7.84
C THR A 99 2.08 5.79 -8.80
N LEU A 100 3.21 5.31 -9.31
CA LEU A 100 4.02 6.06 -10.24
C LEU A 100 3.23 6.52 -11.48
N LYS A 101 2.45 5.61 -12.06
CA LYS A 101 1.64 5.92 -13.24
C LYS A 101 0.61 7.01 -12.96
N ALA A 102 -0.10 6.91 -11.83
CA ALA A 102 -1.09 7.90 -11.43
C ALA A 102 -0.44 9.25 -11.11
N ALA A 103 0.71 9.24 -10.44
CA ALA A 103 1.46 10.45 -10.14
C ALA A 103 1.91 11.17 -11.41
N LEU A 104 2.40 10.41 -12.39
CA LEU A 104 2.80 10.97 -13.69
C LEU A 104 1.60 11.56 -14.46
N THR A 105 0.45 10.90 -14.38
CA THR A 105 -0.78 11.40 -15.00
C THR A 105 -1.22 12.71 -14.35
N MET A 106 -1.12 12.81 -13.03
CA MET A 106 -1.44 14.04 -12.30
C MET A 106 -0.46 15.16 -12.63
N GLU A 107 0.82 14.86 -12.85
CA GLU A 107 1.83 15.84 -13.26
C GLU A 107 1.53 16.46 -14.62
N ILE A 108 0.99 15.68 -15.53
CA ILE A 108 0.58 16.18 -16.84
C ILE A 108 -0.59 17.16 -16.70
N ALA A 109 -1.51 16.89 -15.77
CA ALA A 109 -2.67 17.75 -15.52
C ALA A 109 -2.31 19.00 -14.73
N GLU A 110 -1.41 18.90 -13.76
CA GLU A 110 -0.98 20.01 -12.90
C GLU A 110 0.53 19.99 -12.72
N PRO A 111 1.24 21.12 -12.94
CA PRO A 111 2.69 21.15 -12.71
C PRO A 111 3.00 20.88 -11.25
N ILE A 112 3.74 19.85 -11.00
CA ILE A 112 4.14 19.46 -9.64
C ILE A 112 5.54 19.99 -9.39
N GLN A 113 5.68 20.83 -8.36
CA GLN A 113 6.96 21.43 -7.99
C GLN A 113 7.80 20.53 -7.10
N GLU A 114 7.17 19.62 -6.37
CA GLU A 114 7.86 18.71 -5.48
C GLU A 114 7.75 17.26 -5.98
N GLU A 115 8.88 16.56 -5.97
CA GLU A 115 8.91 15.16 -6.39
C GLU A 115 8.34 14.25 -5.30
N SER A 116 7.51 13.26 -5.72
CA SER A 116 7.12 12.20 -4.80
C SER A 116 8.32 11.29 -4.51
N PRO A 117 8.32 10.56 -3.39
CA PRO A 117 9.40 9.59 -3.11
C PRO A 117 9.58 8.56 -4.22
N LEU A 118 8.49 8.16 -4.88
CA LEU A 118 8.55 7.20 -6.00
C LEU A 118 9.22 7.81 -7.22
N GLU A 119 8.89 9.04 -7.57
CA GLU A 119 9.50 9.75 -8.70
C GLU A 119 10.98 9.96 -8.48
N SER A 120 11.35 10.40 -7.31
CA SER A 120 12.75 10.60 -6.93
C SER A 120 13.56 9.31 -7.08
N PHE A 121 13.00 8.19 -6.64
CA PHE A 121 13.62 6.87 -6.76
C PHE A 121 13.78 6.45 -8.23
N VAL A 122 12.75 6.63 -9.04
CA VAL A 122 12.77 6.26 -10.47
C VAL A 122 13.76 7.15 -11.25
N LYS A 123 13.76 8.45 -11.01
CA LYS A 123 14.72 9.36 -11.63
C LYS A 123 16.16 9.00 -11.30
N GLY A 124 16.43 8.64 -10.05
CA GLY A 124 17.75 8.18 -9.63
C GLY A 124 18.22 6.96 -10.40
N LYS A 125 17.33 6.00 -10.67
CA LYS A 125 17.64 4.80 -11.46
C LYS A 125 17.88 5.13 -12.93
N VAL A 126 17.07 6.00 -13.52
CA VAL A 126 17.20 6.40 -14.92
C VAL A 126 18.53 7.13 -15.14
N GLU A 127 18.86 8.06 -14.26
CA GLU A 127 20.14 8.79 -14.34
C GLU A 127 21.34 7.85 -14.26
N LYS A 128 21.28 6.83 -13.41
CA LYS A 128 22.36 5.83 -13.31
C LYS A 128 22.50 5.00 -14.59
N ARG A 129 21.42 4.74 -15.30
CA ARG A 129 21.46 4.04 -16.58
C ARG A 129 22.06 4.89 -17.70
N ASP A 130 21.72 6.17 -17.73
CA ASP A 130 22.18 7.10 -18.76
C ASP A 130 23.67 7.45 -18.65
N ARG A 131 24.29 7.18 -17.51
CA ARG A 131 25.71 7.45 -17.26
C ARG A 131 26.67 6.35 -17.72
N ARG A 132 26.17 5.34 -18.40
CA ARG A 132 27.03 4.27 -18.93
C ARG A 132 27.65 4.66 -20.27
#